data_dcad86792b65df461b66835e330f5d0c
#
_entry.id   dcad86792b65df461b66835e330f5d0c
#
_cell.length_a   1.000
_cell.length_b   1.000
_cell.length_c   1.000
_cell.angle_alpha   90.00
_cell.angle_beta   90.00
_cell.angle_gamma   90.00
#
_symmetry.space_group_name_H-M   'P 1'
#
loop_
_entity.id
_entity.type
_entity.pdbx_description
1 polymer ?
#
loop_
_entity_poly.entity_id
_entity_poly.type
_entity_poly.pdbx_seq_one_letter_code
_entity_poly.pdbx_strand_id
1 'polypeptide(L)'
;MLFSMFFGAGNLIFPPMVGVSAGTNFWPAVLGFLAAGVLLPVLAIVAVSISGRSVRDLSSNGGALFGLVFSVMAYLAIGAFYALPRTGAVSMETAITPLLGWEGTMANGIFNVVFFLIALALSWKPNSIIDTLGKFLTPALVVLLVILLSLIHI
;
A
#
# COMPACT_ATOMS: atom_id res chain seq x y z
N MET A 1 9.69 -1.47 -11.04
CA MET A 1 10.06 -1.10 -9.68
C MET A 1 9.07 -0.09 -9.06
N LEU A 2 8.96 1.17 -9.51
CA LEU A 2 8.00 2.13 -8.94
C LEU A 2 6.56 1.59 -8.93
N PHE A 3 6.12 0.97 -10.02
CA PHE A 3 4.81 0.36 -10.11
C PHE A 3 4.55 -0.65 -8.98
N SER A 4 5.46 -1.60 -8.73
CA SER A 4 5.29 -2.60 -7.68
C SER A 4 5.36 -2.05 -6.26
N MET A 5 5.95 -0.87 -6.06
CA MET A 5 5.97 -0.18 -4.77
C MET A 5 4.68 0.58 -4.48
N PHE A 6 4.06 1.15 -5.52
CA PHE A 6 2.83 1.95 -5.38
C PHE A 6 1.55 1.14 -5.59
N PHE A 7 1.62 0.07 -6.38
CA PHE A 7 0.47 -0.77 -6.69
C PHE A 7 0.32 -1.87 -5.65
N GLY A 8 -0.63 -1.72 -4.75
CA GLY A 8 -0.94 -2.69 -3.71
C GLY A 8 -2.39 -3.17 -3.79
N ALA A 9 -2.76 -4.10 -2.92
CA ALA A 9 -4.11 -4.64 -2.82
C ALA A 9 -5.18 -3.55 -2.64
N GLY A 10 -4.85 -2.46 -1.94
CA GLY A 10 -5.74 -1.33 -1.77
C GLY A 10 -6.17 -0.69 -3.09
N ASN A 11 -5.29 -0.64 -4.08
CA ASN A 11 -5.59 -0.06 -5.40
C ASN A 11 -6.58 -0.92 -6.20
N LEU A 12 -6.72 -2.20 -5.87
CA LEU A 12 -7.71 -3.11 -6.47
C LEU A 12 -9.03 -3.12 -5.70
N ILE A 13 -8.98 -3.00 -4.38
CA ILE A 13 -10.14 -3.16 -3.51
C ILE A 13 -10.91 -1.84 -3.34
N PHE A 14 -10.22 -0.74 -3.08
CA PHE A 14 -10.90 0.53 -2.75
C PHE A 14 -11.68 1.16 -3.90
N PRO A 15 -11.17 1.25 -5.15
CA PRO A 15 -11.92 1.89 -6.22
C PRO A 15 -13.29 1.22 -6.49
N PRO A 16 -13.40 -0.12 -6.62
CA PRO A 16 -14.69 -0.78 -6.74
C PRO A 16 -15.61 -0.56 -5.54
N MET A 17 -15.05 -0.62 -4.31
CA MET A 17 -15.85 -0.37 -3.10
C MET A 17 -16.41 1.05 -3.06
N VAL A 18 -15.61 2.05 -3.39
CA VAL A 18 -16.07 3.44 -3.50
C VAL A 18 -17.15 3.57 -4.56
N GLY A 19 -16.97 2.93 -5.73
CA GLY A 19 -17.96 2.93 -6.80
C GLY A 19 -19.31 2.36 -6.36
N VAL A 20 -19.31 1.20 -5.71
CA VAL A 20 -20.53 0.55 -5.21
C VAL A 20 -21.19 1.37 -4.09
N SER A 21 -20.41 1.89 -3.16
CA SER A 21 -20.92 2.66 -2.02
C SER A 21 -21.45 4.04 -2.41
N ALA A 22 -20.97 4.62 -3.50
CA ALA A 22 -21.37 5.95 -3.96
C ALA A 22 -22.77 6.00 -4.57
N GLY A 23 -23.28 4.87 -5.10
CA GLY A 23 -24.61 4.81 -5.71
C GLY A 23 -24.80 5.90 -6.78
N THR A 24 -25.81 6.75 -6.60
CA THR A 24 -26.12 7.87 -7.50
C THR A 24 -25.05 8.97 -7.53
N ASN A 25 -24.22 9.07 -6.48
CA ASN A 25 -23.14 10.07 -6.35
C ASN A 25 -21.80 9.54 -6.87
N PHE A 26 -21.81 8.66 -7.87
CA PHE A 26 -20.62 8.03 -8.44
C PHE A 26 -19.54 9.04 -8.87
N TRP A 27 -19.90 10.04 -9.67
CA TRP A 27 -18.94 11.01 -10.20
C TRP A 27 -18.24 11.84 -9.13
N PRO A 28 -18.93 12.46 -8.16
CA PRO A 28 -18.27 13.15 -7.06
C PRO A 28 -17.34 12.25 -6.24
N ALA A 29 -17.76 11.01 -5.98
CA ALA A 29 -16.95 10.05 -5.23
C ALA A 29 -15.68 9.65 -5.97
N VAL A 30 -15.76 9.37 -7.28
CA VAL A 30 -14.60 9.03 -8.11
C VAL A 30 -13.64 10.21 -8.23
N LEU A 31 -14.16 11.43 -8.48
CA LEU A 31 -13.32 12.62 -8.55
C LEU A 31 -12.61 12.91 -7.22
N GLY A 32 -13.30 12.79 -6.10
CA GLY A 32 -12.70 12.92 -4.77
C GLY A 32 -11.63 11.85 -4.51
N PHE A 33 -11.90 10.60 -4.89
CA PHE A 33 -10.94 9.51 -4.76
C PHE A 33 -9.69 9.74 -5.63
N LEU A 34 -9.87 10.16 -6.89
CA LEU A 34 -8.74 10.47 -7.79
C LEU A 34 -7.94 11.67 -7.29
N ALA A 35 -8.59 12.71 -6.80
CA ALA A 35 -7.91 13.87 -6.24
C ALA A 35 -7.07 13.51 -5.01
N ALA A 36 -7.63 12.78 -4.07
CA ALA A 36 -6.96 12.41 -2.82
C ALA A 36 -5.99 11.24 -2.99
N GLY A 37 -6.38 10.19 -3.73
CA GLY A 37 -5.62 8.95 -3.84
C GLY A 37 -4.57 8.94 -4.95
N VAL A 38 -4.70 9.79 -5.96
CA VAL A 38 -3.77 9.84 -7.09
C VAL A 38 -3.07 11.20 -7.19
N LEU A 39 -3.83 12.29 -7.27
CA LEU A 39 -3.26 13.62 -7.51
C LEU A 39 -2.35 14.08 -6.37
N LEU A 40 -2.79 13.97 -5.12
CA LEU A 40 -1.97 14.38 -3.96
C LEU A 40 -0.65 13.61 -3.84
N PRO A 41 -0.62 12.26 -3.92
CA PRO A 41 0.64 11.51 -3.92
C PRO A 41 1.57 11.88 -5.09
N VAL A 42 1.04 12.09 -6.29
CA VAL A 42 1.84 12.51 -7.46
C VAL A 42 2.44 13.88 -7.22
N LEU A 43 1.65 14.84 -6.75
CA LEU A 43 2.15 16.18 -6.40
C LEU A 43 3.22 16.12 -5.31
N ALA A 44 3.06 15.27 -4.31
CA ALA A 44 4.06 15.07 -3.26
C ALA A 44 5.38 14.52 -3.83
N ILE A 45 5.33 13.53 -4.72
CA ILE A 45 6.51 12.97 -5.38
C ILE A 45 7.21 14.04 -6.22
N VAL A 46 6.47 14.80 -7.00
CA VAL A 46 7.01 15.88 -7.83
C VAL A 46 7.67 16.95 -6.94
N ALA A 47 7.01 17.37 -5.87
CA ALA A 47 7.54 18.36 -4.93
C ALA A 47 8.86 17.90 -4.28
N VAL A 48 8.92 16.64 -3.82
CA VAL A 48 10.15 16.06 -3.26
C VAL A 48 11.25 15.94 -4.33
N SER A 49 10.90 15.52 -5.54
CA SER A 49 11.84 15.37 -6.64
C SER A 49 12.47 16.71 -7.06
N ILE A 50 11.65 17.77 -7.16
CA ILE A 50 12.13 19.11 -7.51
C ILE A 50 12.96 19.71 -6.38
N SER A 51 12.59 19.48 -5.12
CA SER A 51 13.29 20.06 -3.98
C SER A 51 14.68 19.43 -3.76
N GLY A 52 14.90 18.19 -4.21
CA GLY A 52 16.13 17.43 -3.98
C GLY A 52 16.45 17.17 -2.50
N ARG A 53 15.50 17.43 -1.60
CA ARG A 53 15.66 17.31 -0.14
C ARG A 53 14.92 16.10 0.40
N SER A 54 15.33 15.63 1.57
CA SER A 54 14.60 14.57 2.27
C SER A 54 13.26 15.08 2.81
N VAL A 55 12.33 14.17 3.07
CA VAL A 55 11.03 14.51 3.69
C VAL A 55 11.22 15.22 5.04
N ARG A 56 12.24 14.81 5.79
CA ARG A 56 12.59 15.45 7.06
C ARG A 56 13.05 16.90 6.87
N ASP A 57 13.89 17.16 5.87
CA ASP A 57 14.38 18.51 5.58
C ASP A 57 13.27 19.43 5.09
N LEU A 58 12.33 18.91 4.29
CA LEU A 58 11.16 19.64 3.85
C LEU A 58 10.23 20.00 5.02
N SER A 59 9.97 19.05 5.91
CA SER A 59 9.12 19.27 7.08
C SER A 59 9.78 20.19 8.12
N SER A 60 11.12 20.26 8.16
CA SER A 60 11.86 21.15 9.05
C SER A 60 11.68 22.65 8.70
N ASN A 61 11.16 22.98 7.52
CA ASN A 61 10.77 24.36 7.19
C ASN A 61 9.66 24.90 8.13
N GLY A 62 8.86 24.02 8.75
CA GLY A 62 7.90 24.35 9.80
C GLY A 62 8.51 24.44 11.20
N GLY A 63 9.84 24.28 11.31
CA GLY A 63 10.59 24.22 12.57
C GLY A 63 11.22 22.86 12.82
N ALA A 64 12.35 22.82 13.50
CA ALA A 64 13.12 21.60 13.74
C ALA A 64 12.30 20.54 14.52
N LEU A 65 11.56 20.98 15.54
CA LEU A 65 10.69 20.09 16.33
C LEU A 65 9.55 19.53 15.47
N PHE A 66 8.91 20.37 14.66
CA PHE A 66 7.86 19.93 13.74
C PHE A 66 8.40 18.89 12.74
N GLY A 67 9.55 19.14 12.13
CA GLY A 67 10.17 18.20 11.19
C GLY A 67 10.48 16.83 11.82
N LEU A 68 10.95 16.82 13.08
CA LEU A 68 11.20 15.59 13.80
C LEU A 68 9.90 14.83 14.11
N VAL A 69 8.95 15.50 14.75
CA VAL A 69 7.68 14.90 15.15
C VAL A 69 6.91 14.38 13.95
N PHE A 70 6.79 15.18 12.90
CA PHE A 70 6.13 14.80 11.65
C PHE A 70 6.77 13.54 11.03
N SER A 71 8.11 13.53 10.91
CA SER A 71 8.82 12.38 10.35
C SER A 71 8.63 11.12 11.18
N VAL A 72 8.75 11.21 12.50
CA VAL A 72 8.53 10.07 13.42
C VAL A 72 7.09 9.56 13.30
N MET A 73 6.11 10.45 13.32
CA MET A 73 4.70 10.07 13.17
C MET A 73 4.40 9.41 11.82
N ALA A 74 4.97 9.95 10.73
CA ALA A 74 4.82 9.37 9.40
C ALA A 74 5.42 7.95 9.33
N TYR A 75 6.64 7.75 9.84
CA TYR A 75 7.26 6.42 9.86
C TYR A 75 6.52 5.42 10.76
N LEU A 76 6.04 5.85 11.92
CA LEU A 76 5.26 5.01 12.81
C LEU A 76 3.90 4.64 12.22
N ALA A 77 3.23 5.58 11.55
CA ALA A 77 1.95 5.32 10.88
C ALA A 77 2.10 4.33 9.72
N ILE A 78 3.14 4.49 8.88
CA ILE A 78 3.42 3.55 7.78
C ILE A 78 3.89 2.19 8.32
N GLY A 79 4.72 2.19 9.38
CA GLY A 79 5.25 0.99 9.99
C GLY A 79 4.30 0.33 10.97
N ALA A 80 4.63 0.46 12.26
CA ALA A 80 4.10 -0.38 13.33
C ALA A 80 2.61 -0.16 13.66
N PHE A 81 2.06 1.05 13.45
CA PHE A 81 0.73 1.36 13.96
C PHE A 81 -0.41 1.14 12.98
N TYR A 82 -0.18 1.25 11.68
CA TYR A 82 -1.29 1.18 10.73
C TYR A 82 -1.01 0.30 9.51
N ALA A 83 -0.04 0.66 8.65
CA ALA A 83 0.06 0.01 7.35
C ALA A 83 0.51 -1.45 7.44
N LEU A 84 1.52 -1.77 8.25
CA LEU A 84 2.00 -3.15 8.40
C LEU A 84 0.96 -4.08 9.03
N PRO A 85 0.34 -3.78 10.18
CA PRO A 85 -0.71 -4.62 10.74
C PRO A 85 -1.88 -4.84 9.79
N ARG A 86 -2.27 -3.80 9.05
CA ARG A 86 -3.32 -3.88 8.05
C ARG A 86 -2.98 -4.82 6.90
N THR A 87 -1.73 -4.85 6.42
CA THR A 87 -1.35 -5.77 5.33
C THR A 87 -1.51 -7.23 5.73
N GLY A 88 -1.16 -7.59 6.96
CA GLY A 88 -1.37 -8.93 7.48
C GLY A 88 -2.86 -9.30 7.57
N ALA A 89 -3.68 -8.41 8.13
CA ALA A 89 -5.12 -8.63 8.26
C ALA A 89 -5.81 -8.77 6.89
N VAL A 90 -5.55 -7.86 5.96
CA VAL A 90 -6.13 -7.92 4.60
C VAL A 90 -5.68 -9.17 3.86
N SER A 91 -4.42 -9.58 3.99
CA SER A 91 -3.91 -10.82 3.35
C SER A 91 -4.61 -12.06 3.88
N MET A 92 -4.89 -12.10 5.18
CA MET A 92 -5.65 -13.19 5.79
C MET A 92 -7.09 -13.23 5.25
N GLU A 93 -7.79 -12.10 5.30
CA GLU A 93 -9.20 -12.00 4.91
C GLU A 93 -9.45 -12.24 3.42
N THR A 94 -8.56 -11.75 2.56
CA THR A 94 -8.75 -11.82 1.10
C THR A 94 -8.20 -13.09 0.47
N ALA A 95 -7.19 -13.73 1.05
CA ALA A 95 -6.55 -14.90 0.46
C ALA A 95 -6.73 -16.17 1.30
N ILE A 96 -6.39 -16.13 2.58
CA ILE A 96 -6.30 -17.34 3.39
C ILE A 96 -7.68 -17.85 3.80
N THR A 97 -8.53 -16.97 4.31
CA THR A 97 -9.88 -17.34 4.73
C THR A 97 -10.71 -17.95 3.59
N PRO A 98 -10.78 -17.34 2.37
CA PRO A 98 -11.56 -17.93 1.28
C PRO A 98 -10.97 -19.21 0.71
N LEU A 99 -9.63 -19.37 0.72
CA LEU A 99 -8.96 -20.53 0.10
C LEU A 99 -8.84 -21.73 1.02
N LEU A 100 -8.57 -21.49 2.32
CA LEU A 100 -8.29 -22.54 3.29
C LEU A 100 -9.39 -22.72 4.34
N GLY A 101 -10.38 -21.82 4.38
CA GLY A 101 -11.42 -21.83 5.41
C GLY A 101 -10.87 -21.57 6.83
N TRP A 102 -9.68 -21.00 6.94
CA TRP A 102 -9.07 -20.68 8.23
C TRP A 102 -9.73 -19.45 8.83
N GLU A 103 -10.46 -19.67 9.90
CA GLU A 103 -11.16 -18.62 10.65
C GLU A 103 -10.82 -18.69 12.13
N GLY A 104 -10.92 -17.55 12.80
CA GLY A 104 -10.72 -17.45 14.25
C GLY A 104 -9.43 -16.75 14.66
N THR A 105 -9.41 -16.31 15.91
CA THR A 105 -8.32 -15.48 16.48
C THR A 105 -6.97 -16.20 16.48
N MET A 106 -6.96 -17.52 16.71
CA MET A 106 -5.72 -18.29 16.74
C MET A 106 -5.12 -18.46 15.35
N ALA A 107 -5.95 -18.75 14.33
CA ALA A 107 -5.51 -18.84 12.94
C ALA A 107 -4.94 -17.50 12.44
N ASN A 108 -5.63 -16.40 12.75
CA ASN A 108 -5.17 -15.04 12.47
C ASN A 108 -3.82 -14.73 13.13
N GLY A 109 -3.66 -15.14 14.39
CA GLY A 109 -2.42 -14.94 15.15
C GLY A 109 -1.24 -15.69 14.51
N ILE A 110 -1.41 -16.98 14.23
CA ILE A 110 -0.37 -17.81 13.61
C ILE A 110 0.01 -17.28 12.23
N PHE A 111 -0.99 -16.97 11.40
CA PHE A 111 -0.74 -16.41 10.07
C PHE A 111 0.06 -15.12 10.13
N ASN A 112 -0.34 -14.15 10.99
CA ASN A 112 0.36 -12.88 11.12
C ASN A 112 1.80 -13.05 11.61
N VAL A 113 2.05 -13.95 12.58
CA VAL A 113 3.42 -14.26 13.03
C VAL A 113 4.26 -14.78 11.88
N VAL A 114 3.78 -15.76 11.13
CA VAL A 114 4.49 -16.33 9.97
C VAL A 114 4.72 -15.28 8.89
N PHE A 115 3.68 -14.51 8.57
CA PHE A 115 3.73 -13.43 7.57
C PHE A 115 4.81 -12.39 7.92
N PHE A 116 4.83 -11.91 9.16
CA PHE A 116 5.83 -10.92 9.56
C PHE A 116 7.23 -11.49 9.75
N LEU A 117 7.38 -12.77 10.10
CA LEU A 117 8.68 -13.44 10.10
C LEU A 117 9.25 -13.54 8.70
N ILE A 118 8.43 -13.90 7.70
CA ILE A 118 8.85 -13.93 6.30
C ILE A 118 9.21 -12.53 5.83
N ALA A 119 8.38 -11.52 6.13
CA ALA A 119 8.66 -10.14 5.79
C ALA A 119 9.98 -9.65 6.41
N LEU A 120 10.24 -9.97 7.67
CA LEU A 120 11.49 -9.65 8.37
C LEU A 120 12.69 -10.34 7.70
N ALA A 121 12.59 -11.63 7.41
CA ALA A 121 13.64 -12.39 6.74
C ALA A 121 13.97 -11.82 5.35
N LEU A 122 12.95 -11.45 4.58
CA LEU A 122 13.12 -10.77 3.29
C LEU A 122 13.74 -9.38 3.45
N SER A 123 13.38 -8.63 4.48
CA SER A 123 13.88 -7.26 4.73
C SER A 123 15.32 -7.22 5.22
N TRP A 124 15.90 -8.37 5.61
CA TRP A 124 17.29 -8.44 6.11
C TRP A 124 18.34 -8.05 5.06
N LYS A 125 18.02 -8.20 3.76
CA LYS A 125 18.90 -7.83 2.65
C LYS A 125 18.20 -6.84 1.70
N PRO A 126 18.08 -5.56 2.06
CA PRO A 126 17.26 -4.59 1.34
C PRO A 126 17.67 -4.38 -0.13
N ASN A 127 18.95 -4.43 -0.46
CA ASN A 127 19.44 -4.21 -1.83
C ASN A 127 18.98 -5.33 -2.80
N SER A 128 18.95 -6.58 -2.33
CA SER A 128 18.47 -7.71 -3.13
C SER A 128 16.96 -7.69 -3.35
N ILE A 129 16.20 -7.15 -2.39
CA ILE A 129 14.74 -7.05 -2.48
C ILE A 129 14.32 -6.08 -3.57
N ILE A 130 14.95 -4.93 -3.68
CA ILE A 130 14.63 -3.90 -4.66
C ILE A 130 14.72 -4.46 -6.08
N ASP A 131 15.77 -5.23 -6.36
CA ASP A 131 15.97 -5.86 -7.66
C ASP A 131 14.98 -7.01 -7.90
N THR A 132 14.73 -7.84 -6.91
CA THR A 132 13.82 -8.97 -7.00
C THR A 132 12.37 -8.52 -7.13
N LEU A 133 11.92 -7.53 -6.36
CA LEU A 133 10.59 -6.94 -6.47
C LEU A 133 10.38 -6.30 -7.85
N GLY A 134 11.38 -5.59 -8.37
CA GLY A 134 11.29 -4.99 -9.69
C GLY A 134 11.19 -6.00 -10.82
N LYS A 135 11.96 -7.09 -10.76
CA LYS A 135 12.04 -8.10 -11.83
C LYS A 135 10.89 -9.11 -11.80
N PHE A 136 10.45 -9.53 -10.63
CA PHE A 136 9.43 -10.59 -10.49
C PHE A 136 8.04 -10.05 -10.18
N LEU A 137 7.95 -9.16 -9.21
CA LEU A 137 6.64 -8.72 -8.72
C LEU A 137 5.95 -7.79 -9.71
N THR A 138 6.70 -6.91 -10.40
CA THR A 138 6.10 -6.00 -11.37
C THR A 138 5.42 -6.74 -12.54
N PRO A 139 6.08 -7.66 -13.27
CA PRO A 139 5.41 -8.40 -14.35
C PRO A 139 4.29 -9.29 -13.83
N ALA A 140 4.45 -9.93 -12.67
CA ALA A 140 3.39 -10.75 -12.08
C ALA A 140 2.13 -9.91 -11.77
N LEU A 141 2.29 -8.74 -11.16
CA LEU A 141 1.17 -7.83 -10.88
C LEU A 141 0.50 -7.31 -12.16
N VAL A 142 1.27 -6.98 -13.20
CA VAL A 142 0.72 -6.54 -14.50
C VAL A 142 -0.09 -7.66 -15.15
N VAL A 143 0.42 -8.88 -15.17
CA VAL A 143 -0.30 -10.04 -15.72
C VAL A 143 -1.58 -10.30 -14.96
N LEU A 144 -1.53 -10.31 -13.62
CA LEU A 144 -2.72 -10.47 -12.78
C LEU A 144 -3.74 -9.36 -13.02
N LEU A 145 -3.29 -8.11 -13.15
CA LEU A 145 -4.16 -6.98 -13.48
C LEU A 145 -4.85 -7.15 -14.83
N VAL A 146 -4.11 -7.57 -15.86
CA VAL A 146 -4.67 -7.83 -17.21
C VAL A 146 -5.71 -8.95 -17.14
N ILE A 147 -5.43 -10.05 -16.44
CA ILE A 147 -6.38 -11.15 -16.24
C ILE A 147 -7.65 -10.63 -15.54
N LEU A 148 -7.49 -9.86 -14.47
CA LEU A 148 -8.61 -9.34 -13.70
C LEU A 148 -9.47 -8.40 -14.53
N LEU A 149 -8.86 -7.49 -15.29
CA LEU A 149 -9.56 -6.59 -16.21
C LEU A 149 -10.25 -7.36 -17.35
N SER A 150 -9.64 -8.43 -17.84
CA SER A 150 -10.25 -9.31 -18.85
C SER A 150 -11.50 -10.02 -18.31
N LEU A 151 -11.45 -10.47 -17.04
CA LEU A 151 -12.61 -11.12 -16.38
C LEU A 151 -13.77 -10.14 -16.11
N ILE A 152 -13.48 -8.87 -15.90
CA ILE A 152 -14.51 -7.84 -15.70
C ILE A 152 -15.23 -7.50 -17.04
N HIS A 153 -14.56 -7.73 -18.19
CA HIS A 153 -15.11 -7.43 -19.52
C HIS A 153 -15.97 -8.55 -20.11
N ILE A 154 -16.00 -9.74 -19.49
CA ILE A 154 -16.83 -10.88 -19.90
C ILE A 154 -18.13 -10.88 -19.10
#